data_2fb501a66dcf60327e7e255cc5820df4
#
_entry.id   2fb501a66dcf60327e7e255cc5820df4
#
_cell.length_a   1.000
_cell.length_b   1.000
_cell.length_c   1.000
_cell.angle_alpha   90.00
_cell.angle_beta   90.00
_cell.angle_gamma   90.00
#
_symmetry.space_group_name_H-M   'P 1'
#
loop_
_entity.id
_entity.type
_entity.pdbx_description
1 polymer ?
#
loop_
_entity_poly.entity_id
_entity_poly.type
_entity_poly.pdbx_seq_one_letter_code
_entity_poly.pdbx_strand_id
1 'polypeptide(L)'
;MWKYRFSKEANKDFKRLDNSQKRLLIRKMDEVSMNPISKLDGGLGIPLGNKYGYNLTGYLEVKHRGLGLRAIYKLIDDEMIMLFIAIGNRKDEEVYKAAYNRLID
;
A
#
# COMPACT_ATOMS: atom_id res chain seq x y z
N MET A 1 -15.49 0.80 -8.67
CA MET A 1 -14.59 0.46 -7.55
C MET A 1 -13.51 -0.51 -8.02
N TRP A 2 -12.27 -0.20 -7.69
CA TRP A 2 -11.15 -1.10 -8.00
C TRP A 2 -11.15 -2.26 -7.01
N LYS A 3 -10.71 -3.43 -7.47
CA LYS A 3 -10.46 -4.56 -6.59
C LYS A 3 -9.03 -4.48 -6.08
N TYR A 4 -8.72 -5.16 -4.98
CA TYR A 4 -7.33 -5.25 -4.57
C TYR A 4 -6.96 -6.70 -4.27
N ARG A 5 -5.68 -6.97 -4.45
CA ARG A 5 -5.08 -8.29 -4.32
C ARG A 5 -3.79 -8.13 -3.50
N PHE A 6 -3.46 -9.14 -2.72
CA PHE A 6 -2.21 -9.16 -1.97
C PHE A 6 -1.22 -10.10 -2.63
N SER A 7 0.03 -9.67 -2.74
CA SER A 7 1.11 -10.61 -3.03
C SER A 7 1.23 -11.58 -1.86
N LYS A 8 1.99 -12.65 -2.06
CA LYS A 8 2.21 -13.63 -1.00
C LYS A 8 2.79 -12.99 0.26
N GLU A 9 3.80 -12.14 0.08
CA GLU A 9 4.45 -11.43 1.19
C GLU A 9 3.52 -10.43 1.87
N ALA A 10 2.76 -9.66 1.10
CA ALA A 10 1.80 -8.73 1.66
C ALA A 10 0.71 -9.45 2.45
N ASN A 11 0.29 -10.62 1.99
CA ASN A 11 -0.68 -11.43 2.71
C ASN A 11 -0.13 -11.87 4.07
N LYS A 12 1.14 -12.25 4.13
CA LYS A 12 1.80 -12.58 5.38
C LYS A 12 1.89 -11.37 6.30
N ASP A 13 2.23 -10.22 5.76
CA ASP A 13 2.26 -8.98 6.53
C ASP A 13 0.91 -8.70 7.16
N PHE A 14 -0.15 -8.81 6.36
CA PHE A 14 -1.51 -8.55 6.82
C PHE A 14 -1.92 -9.50 7.96
N LYS A 15 -1.58 -10.78 7.83
CA LYS A 15 -1.92 -11.78 8.85
C LYS A 15 -1.26 -11.52 10.21
N ARG A 16 -0.14 -10.80 10.23
CA ARG A 16 0.56 -10.46 11.47
C ARG A 16 -0.13 -9.35 12.25
N LEU A 17 -1.02 -8.61 11.62
CA LEU A 17 -1.75 -7.53 12.30
C LEU A 17 -2.78 -8.13 13.25
N ASP A 18 -3.08 -7.43 14.35
CA ASP A 18 -4.18 -7.84 15.21
C ASP A 18 -5.52 -7.52 14.52
N ASN A 19 -6.61 -8.06 15.04
CA ASN A 19 -7.92 -7.91 14.41
C ASN A 19 -8.38 -6.46 14.31
N SER A 20 -8.06 -5.64 15.30
CA SER A 20 -8.40 -4.22 15.27
C SER A 20 -7.65 -3.49 14.16
N GLN A 21 -6.35 -3.75 14.04
CA GLN A 21 -5.53 -3.17 12.98
C GLN A 21 -6.02 -3.60 11.60
N LYS A 22 -6.32 -4.89 11.42
CA LYS A 22 -6.86 -5.41 10.16
C LYS A 22 -8.12 -4.68 9.76
N ARG A 23 -9.07 -4.55 10.69
CA ARG A 23 -10.35 -3.92 10.40
C ARG A 23 -10.20 -2.46 9.99
N LEU A 24 -9.37 -1.72 10.72
CA LEU A 24 -9.16 -0.30 10.45
C LEU A 24 -8.40 -0.08 9.14
N LEU A 25 -7.42 -0.92 8.87
CA LEU A 25 -6.66 -0.82 7.63
C LEU A 25 -7.53 -1.16 6.41
N ILE A 26 -8.33 -2.24 6.50
CA ILE A 26 -9.26 -2.62 5.43
C ILE A 26 -10.23 -1.48 5.12
N ARG A 27 -10.75 -0.83 6.16
CA ARG A 27 -11.65 0.32 5.96
C ARG A 27 -10.97 1.42 5.15
N LYS A 28 -9.70 1.69 5.45
CA LYS A 28 -8.94 2.70 4.73
C LYS A 28 -8.63 2.26 3.30
N MET A 29 -8.32 0.98 3.11
CA MET A 29 -8.08 0.42 1.78
C MET A 29 -9.33 0.49 0.91
N ASP A 30 -10.49 0.17 1.49
CA ASP A 30 -11.77 0.27 0.78
C ASP A 30 -12.04 1.71 0.33
N GLU A 31 -11.75 2.66 1.20
CA GLU A 31 -11.91 4.08 0.92
C GLU A 31 -11.06 4.49 -0.29
N VAL A 32 -9.78 4.12 -0.28
CA VAL A 32 -8.86 4.45 -1.37
C VAL A 32 -9.22 3.71 -2.65
N SER A 33 -9.78 2.50 -2.55
CA SER A 33 -10.15 1.69 -3.71
C SER A 33 -11.24 2.34 -4.60
N MET A 34 -11.93 3.33 -4.08
CA MET A 34 -12.91 4.09 -4.85
C MET A 34 -12.24 4.86 -5.99
N ASN A 35 -11.01 5.32 -5.78
CA ASN A 35 -10.23 6.00 -6.80
C ASN A 35 -8.74 5.95 -6.42
N PRO A 36 -8.06 4.82 -6.66
CA PRO A 36 -6.71 4.59 -6.14
C PRO A 36 -5.57 5.16 -6.98
N ILE A 37 -5.87 5.91 -8.02
CA ILE A 37 -4.81 6.57 -8.78
C ILE A 37 -4.16 7.66 -7.91
N SER A 38 -3.01 8.17 -8.36
CA SER A 38 -2.27 9.17 -7.60
C SER A 38 -3.13 10.40 -7.29
N LYS A 39 -2.96 10.95 -6.09
CA LYS A 39 -3.60 12.22 -5.74
C LYS A 39 -3.14 13.37 -6.65
N LEU A 40 -1.97 13.23 -7.27
CA LEU A 40 -1.50 14.20 -8.24
C LEU A 40 -2.36 14.21 -9.50
N ASP A 41 -3.07 13.11 -9.76
CA ASP A 41 -3.98 12.95 -10.89
C ASP A 41 -5.44 12.97 -10.45
N GLY A 42 -5.72 13.46 -9.25
CA GLY A 42 -7.07 13.59 -8.73
C GLY A 42 -7.60 12.41 -7.94
N GLY A 43 -6.79 11.40 -7.69
CA GLY A 43 -7.18 10.21 -6.93
C GLY A 43 -6.86 10.31 -5.44
N LEU A 44 -6.94 9.17 -4.77
CA LEU A 44 -6.73 9.06 -3.33
C LEU A 44 -5.41 8.39 -2.96
N GLY A 45 -4.69 7.85 -3.93
CA GLY A 45 -3.42 7.18 -3.69
C GLY A 45 -2.29 8.16 -3.44
N ILE A 46 -1.40 7.83 -2.51
CA ILE A 46 -0.26 8.69 -2.19
C ILE A 46 0.96 8.17 -2.94
N PRO A 47 1.48 8.90 -3.95
CA PRO A 47 2.63 8.43 -4.71
C PRO A 47 3.89 8.48 -3.85
N LEU A 48 4.75 7.47 -3.98
CA LEU A 48 5.93 7.34 -3.14
C LEU A 48 7.19 7.96 -3.71
N GLY A 49 7.45 7.75 -5.00
CA GLY A 49 8.69 8.20 -5.60
C GLY A 49 9.91 7.66 -4.87
N ASN A 50 10.89 8.51 -4.65
CA ASN A 50 12.07 8.14 -3.86
C ASN A 50 11.78 8.43 -2.40
N LYS A 51 11.55 7.37 -1.62
CA LYS A 51 11.17 7.47 -0.21
C LYS A 51 12.31 6.96 0.65
N TYR A 52 12.93 7.84 1.42
CA TYR A 52 14.07 7.52 2.29
C TYR A 52 15.23 6.83 1.53
N GLY A 53 15.45 7.21 0.27
CA GLY A 53 16.49 6.59 -0.55
C GLY A 53 16.05 5.33 -1.27
N TYR A 54 14.85 4.80 -0.98
CA TYR A 54 14.30 3.67 -1.70
C TYR A 54 13.50 4.17 -2.89
N ASN A 55 13.93 3.80 -4.10
CA ASN A 55 13.22 4.23 -5.30
C ASN A 55 11.96 3.39 -5.50
N LEU A 56 10.83 3.95 -5.11
CA LEU A 56 9.51 3.33 -5.21
C LEU A 56 8.64 4.04 -6.24
N THR A 57 9.28 4.64 -7.24
CA THR A 57 8.56 5.33 -8.32
C THR A 57 7.58 4.37 -9.00
N GLY A 58 6.34 4.85 -9.19
CA GLY A 58 5.27 4.03 -9.75
C GLY A 58 4.43 3.30 -8.72
N TYR A 59 4.87 3.31 -7.46
CA TYR A 59 4.11 2.71 -6.36
C TYR A 59 3.42 3.80 -5.55
N LEU A 60 2.34 3.41 -4.89
CA LEU A 60 1.52 4.29 -4.08
C LEU A 60 1.30 3.67 -2.70
N GLU A 61 0.79 4.44 -1.77
CA GLU A 61 0.47 3.89 -0.45
C GLU A 61 -0.93 4.29 0.02
N VAL A 62 -1.53 3.41 0.81
CA VAL A 62 -2.64 3.70 1.69
C VAL A 62 -2.04 3.99 3.06
N LYS A 63 -2.42 5.11 3.66
CA LYS A 63 -1.83 5.56 4.92
C LYS A 63 -2.88 5.55 6.03
N HIS A 64 -2.60 4.85 7.12
CA HIS A 64 -3.41 4.97 8.33
C HIS A 64 -2.55 5.60 9.42
N ARG A 65 -2.69 6.91 9.60
CA ARG A 65 -1.83 7.66 10.53
C ARG A 65 -1.93 7.18 11.96
N GLY A 66 -3.14 6.98 12.45
CA GLY A 66 -3.37 6.61 13.83
C GLY A 66 -2.68 5.31 14.25
N LEU A 67 -2.58 4.36 13.34
CA LEU A 67 -1.90 3.08 13.59
C LEU A 67 -0.42 3.11 13.21
N GLY A 68 0.03 4.14 12.52
CA GLY A 68 1.39 4.17 11.96
C GLY A 68 1.60 3.16 10.85
N LEU A 69 0.51 2.65 10.27
CA LEU A 69 0.57 1.63 9.24
C LEU A 69 0.51 2.21 7.84
N ARG A 70 1.17 1.51 6.92
CA ARG A 70 1.17 1.83 5.49
C ARG A 70 0.96 0.55 4.70
N ALA A 71 0.18 0.63 3.61
CA ALA A 71 0.02 -0.48 2.68
C ALA A 71 0.44 0.02 1.30
N ILE A 72 1.48 -0.60 0.75
CA ILE A 72 2.11 -0.15 -0.49
C ILE A 72 1.60 -1.00 -1.64
N TYR A 73 1.17 -0.33 -2.72
CA TYR A 73 0.58 -1.01 -3.87
C TYR A 73 1.02 -0.38 -5.18
N LYS A 74 0.82 -1.14 -6.26
CA LYS A 74 0.87 -0.60 -7.61
C LYS A 74 -0.45 -0.89 -8.31
N LEU A 75 -0.73 -0.16 -9.37
CA LEU A 75 -1.94 -0.34 -10.15
C LEU A 75 -1.69 -1.28 -11.31
N ILE A 76 -2.60 -2.22 -11.50
CA ILE A 76 -2.68 -3.04 -12.70
C ILE A 76 -3.88 -2.47 -13.46
N ASP A 77 -3.60 -1.50 -14.31
CA ASP A 77 -4.64 -0.67 -14.93
C ASP A 77 -5.64 -1.45 -15.78
N ASP A 78 -5.14 -2.37 -16.59
CA ASP A 78 -5.99 -3.17 -17.48
C ASP A 78 -7.05 -3.97 -16.73
N GLU A 79 -6.73 -4.39 -15.51
CA GLU A 79 -7.60 -5.22 -14.69
C GLU A 79 -8.30 -4.44 -13.59
N MET A 80 -7.97 -3.15 -13.44
CA MET A 80 -8.45 -2.31 -12.34
C MET A 80 -8.19 -2.94 -10.99
N ILE A 81 -6.96 -3.38 -10.78
CA ILE A 81 -6.52 -4.03 -9.55
C ILE A 81 -5.43 -3.20 -8.86
N MET A 82 -5.57 -3.06 -7.55
CA MET A 82 -4.52 -2.55 -6.68
C MET A 82 -3.75 -3.76 -6.16
N LEU A 83 -2.50 -3.92 -6.57
CA LEU A 83 -1.67 -5.04 -6.09
C LEU A 83 -0.81 -4.58 -4.92
N PHE A 84 -1.17 -5.02 -3.72
CA PHE A 84 -0.40 -4.70 -2.51
C PHE A 84 0.80 -5.62 -2.39
N ILE A 85 1.97 -5.03 -2.14
CA ILE A 85 3.24 -5.76 -2.03
C ILE A 85 3.85 -5.72 -0.63
N ALA A 86 3.46 -4.76 0.19
CA ALA A 86 3.97 -4.64 1.56
C ALA A 86 2.97 -3.93 2.44
N ILE A 87 2.84 -4.40 3.67
CA ILE A 87 2.01 -3.77 4.70
C ILE A 87 2.84 -3.78 5.98
N GLY A 88 2.99 -2.64 6.62
CA GLY A 88 3.76 -2.57 7.84
C GLY A 88 3.86 -1.17 8.41
N ASN A 89 4.72 -1.02 9.40
CA ASN A 89 4.93 0.25 10.07
C ASN A 89 5.79 1.18 9.24
N ARG A 90 5.52 2.49 9.34
CA ARG A 90 6.43 3.48 8.80
C ARG A 90 7.64 3.67 9.70
N LYS A 91 7.56 3.25 10.95
CA LYS A 91 8.64 3.40 11.92
C LYS A 91 9.89 2.69 11.41
N ASP A 92 11.05 3.35 11.54
CA ASP A 92 12.34 2.85 11.07
C ASP A 92 12.32 2.50 9.57
N GLU A 93 11.41 3.12 8.81
CA GLU A 93 11.29 2.93 7.36
C GLU A 93 11.00 1.47 6.96
N GLU A 94 10.53 0.68 7.90
CA GLU A 94 10.38 -0.78 7.75
C GLU A 94 9.58 -1.18 6.51
N VAL A 95 8.39 -0.59 6.33
CA VAL A 95 7.52 -0.95 5.22
C VAL A 95 8.12 -0.56 3.87
N TYR A 96 8.84 0.56 3.81
CA TYR A 96 9.44 1.03 2.56
C TYR A 96 10.62 0.17 2.15
N LYS A 97 11.44 -0.25 3.11
CA LYS A 97 12.53 -1.18 2.87
C LYS A 97 11.99 -2.52 2.37
N ALA A 98 10.94 -3.04 3.02
CA ALA A 98 10.31 -4.28 2.62
C ALA A 98 9.76 -4.19 1.20
N ALA A 99 9.07 -3.09 0.88
CA ALA A 99 8.54 -2.87 -0.46
C ALA A 99 9.66 -2.86 -1.50
N TYR A 100 10.73 -2.12 -1.22
CA TYR A 100 11.86 -2.02 -2.14
C TYR A 100 12.48 -3.40 -2.43
N ASN A 101 12.61 -4.24 -1.40
CA ASN A 101 13.17 -5.57 -1.56
C ASN A 101 12.24 -6.53 -2.31
N ARG A 102 10.99 -6.14 -2.51
CA ARG A 102 9.95 -6.95 -3.16
C ARG A 102 9.51 -6.38 -4.51
N LEU A 103 10.25 -5.40 -5.05
CA LEU A 103 9.82 -4.73 -6.28
C LEU A 103 9.54 -5.73 -7.39
N ILE A 104 8.45 -5.45 -8.12
CA ILE A 104 8.01 -6.25 -9.25
C ILE A 104 8.28 -5.42 -10.49
N ASP A 105 9.06 -5.96 -11.41
CA ASP A 105 9.39 -5.30 -12.67
C ASP A 105 8.29 -5.47 -13.72
#